data_e318d055547a63d83604241ff3a4f78d
#
_entry.id   e318d055547a63d83604241ff3a4f78d
#
_cell.length_a   1.000
_cell.length_b   1.000
_cell.length_c   1.000
_cell.angle_alpha   90.00
_cell.angle_beta   90.00
_cell.angle_gamma   90.00
#
_symmetry.space_group_name_H-M   'P 1'
#
loop_
_entity.id
_entity.type
_entity.pdbx_description
1 polymer ?
#
loop_
_entity_poly.entity_id
_entity_poly.type
_entity_poly.pdbx_seq_one_letter_code
_entity_poly.pdbx_strand_id
1 'polypeptide(L)'
;MTEKSTKPQLRFAGFDDTWEQRKLGEVGSVSMCRRIFKEQTSESGDIPFYKIGTFGGQADAYISSELFAEYRSKYPYPKEGDILISASGSIGRTVEFTGNNEYFQDSNIVWLNHDDRLDNAFLKCFYSVVKWAGIEGSTIKRLYNDNILNTVISMPSVAEQKKIGTFFKELDNIITLHQREHCLSIKA
;
A
#
# COMPACT_ATOMS: atom_id res chain seq x y z
N MET A 1 21.38 -22.36 -1.69
CA MET A 1 20.48 -21.86 -2.74
C MET A 1 21.16 -20.64 -3.34
N THR A 2 21.53 -20.68 -4.62
CA THR A 2 22.21 -19.56 -5.30
C THR A 2 21.23 -18.40 -5.43
N GLU A 3 21.52 -17.29 -4.77
CA GLU A 3 20.81 -16.01 -4.99
C GLU A 3 20.85 -15.66 -6.48
N LYS A 4 19.68 -15.66 -7.11
CA LYS A 4 19.54 -15.16 -8.47
C LYS A 4 19.70 -13.65 -8.43
N SER A 5 20.92 -13.17 -8.69
CA SER A 5 21.18 -11.76 -8.90
C SER A 5 20.41 -11.27 -10.13
N THR A 6 19.52 -10.30 -9.95
CA THR A 6 18.79 -9.67 -11.04
C THR A 6 19.33 -8.26 -11.28
N LYS A 7 19.88 -8.04 -12.49
CA LYS A 7 20.19 -6.67 -12.95
C LYS A 7 19.03 -6.21 -13.85
N PRO A 8 18.32 -5.13 -13.51
CA PRO A 8 17.32 -4.56 -14.41
C PRO A 8 18.00 -3.99 -15.66
N GLN A 9 17.27 -4.00 -16.78
CA GLN A 9 17.79 -3.48 -18.07
C GLN A 9 17.96 -1.96 -18.07
N LEU A 10 17.16 -1.24 -17.28
CA LEU A 10 17.22 0.22 -17.13
C LEU A 10 17.48 0.55 -15.67
N ARG A 11 18.43 1.46 -15.44
CA ARG A 11 18.80 1.98 -14.12
C ARG A 11 19.16 3.45 -14.21
N PHE A 12 19.07 4.12 -13.09
CA PHE A 12 19.66 5.45 -12.96
C PHE A 12 21.19 5.36 -12.99
N ALA A 13 21.84 6.34 -13.58
CA ALA A 13 23.31 6.41 -13.59
C ALA A 13 23.87 6.46 -12.17
N GLY A 14 24.96 5.73 -11.93
CA GLY A 14 25.64 5.65 -10.64
C GLY A 14 25.17 4.50 -9.73
N PHE A 15 24.27 3.63 -10.20
CA PHE A 15 23.85 2.43 -9.48
C PHE A 15 24.21 1.18 -10.28
N ASP A 16 25.25 0.46 -9.83
CA ASP A 16 25.80 -0.71 -10.51
C ASP A 16 25.65 -2.01 -9.70
N ASP A 17 25.29 -1.90 -8.42
CA ASP A 17 25.12 -3.04 -7.51
C ASP A 17 23.98 -3.96 -7.97
N THR A 18 24.10 -5.25 -7.67
CA THR A 18 23.05 -6.24 -7.95
C THR A 18 21.88 -6.06 -6.99
N TRP A 19 20.65 -6.21 -7.50
CA TRP A 19 19.46 -6.21 -6.64
C TRP A 19 19.36 -7.52 -5.87
N GLU A 20 19.11 -7.42 -4.57
CA GLU A 20 18.91 -8.58 -3.69
C GLU A 20 17.47 -9.08 -3.81
N GLN A 21 17.31 -10.40 -3.95
CA GLN A 21 15.99 -11.03 -3.85
C GLN A 21 15.68 -11.36 -2.40
N ARG A 22 14.57 -10.85 -1.89
CA ARG A 22 14.09 -11.06 -0.53
C ARG A 22 12.61 -11.41 -0.53
N LYS A 23 12.14 -12.17 0.47
CA LYS A 23 10.72 -12.25 0.75
C LYS A 23 10.28 -11.01 1.52
N LEU A 24 9.06 -10.51 1.28
CA LEU A 24 8.53 -9.38 2.06
C LEU A 24 8.53 -9.66 3.56
N GLY A 25 8.33 -10.92 3.96
CA GLY A 25 8.41 -11.36 5.36
C GLY A 25 9.79 -11.27 6.01
N GLU A 26 10.87 -11.10 5.22
CA GLU A 26 12.22 -10.89 5.76
C GLU A 26 12.49 -9.43 6.11
N VAL A 27 11.68 -8.51 5.62
CA VAL A 27 11.83 -7.06 5.82
C VAL A 27 10.67 -6.45 6.59
N GLY A 28 9.57 -7.19 6.81
CA GLY A 28 8.41 -6.68 7.51
C GLY A 28 7.40 -7.73 7.92
N SER A 29 6.30 -7.27 8.48
CA SER A 29 5.14 -8.07 8.88
C SER A 29 3.85 -7.43 8.40
N VAL A 30 2.81 -8.24 8.14
CA VAL A 30 1.49 -7.71 7.77
C VAL A 30 0.78 -7.18 9.01
N SER A 31 0.33 -5.95 8.92
CA SER A 31 -0.46 -5.27 9.95
C SER A 31 -1.83 -4.88 9.43
N MET A 32 -2.79 -4.73 10.34
CA MET A 32 -4.16 -4.28 10.06
C MET A 32 -4.72 -3.56 11.28
N CYS A 33 -5.71 -2.69 11.06
CA CYS A 33 -6.43 -2.03 12.14
C CYS A 33 -7.25 -3.04 12.98
N ARG A 34 -7.58 -2.68 14.21
CA ARG A 34 -8.53 -3.44 15.04
C ARG A 34 -9.91 -3.39 14.43
N ARG A 35 -10.64 -4.51 14.48
CA ARG A 35 -11.99 -4.63 13.94
C ARG A 35 -12.95 -3.62 14.54
N ILE A 36 -13.71 -2.97 13.66
CA ILE A 36 -14.88 -2.15 13.98
C ILE A 36 -16.14 -2.97 13.67
N PHE A 37 -17.05 -3.06 14.63
CA PHE A 37 -18.35 -3.73 14.45
C PHE A 37 -19.38 -2.73 13.91
N LYS A 38 -20.45 -3.24 13.30
CA LYS A 38 -21.47 -2.41 12.65
C LYS A 38 -22.11 -1.42 13.63
N GLU A 39 -22.37 -1.84 14.86
CA GLU A 39 -22.95 -1.03 15.94
C GLU A 39 -22.03 0.08 16.47
N GLN A 40 -20.75 0.05 16.09
CA GLN A 40 -19.76 1.11 16.39
C GLN A 40 -19.65 2.12 15.26
N THR A 41 -20.44 1.96 14.19
CA THR A 41 -20.40 2.85 13.01
C THR A 41 -21.70 3.66 12.91
N SER A 42 -21.60 4.83 12.27
CA SER A 42 -22.71 5.72 11.91
C SER A 42 -22.61 6.11 10.44
N GLU A 43 -23.70 6.65 9.87
CA GLU A 43 -23.74 7.17 8.49
C GLU A 43 -23.06 8.52 8.35
N SER A 44 -22.82 9.21 9.46
CA SER A 44 -22.10 10.48 9.53
C SER A 44 -21.30 10.58 10.83
N GLY A 45 -20.21 11.31 10.85
CA GLY A 45 -19.36 11.45 12.05
C GLY A 45 -18.03 12.09 11.75
N ASP A 46 -17.15 12.10 12.75
CA ASP A 46 -15.89 12.83 12.69
C ASP A 46 -14.79 12.07 11.96
N ILE A 47 -14.74 10.75 12.13
CA ILE A 47 -13.65 9.90 11.62
C ILE A 47 -14.17 8.99 10.52
N PRO A 48 -13.77 9.20 9.25
CA PRO A 48 -14.12 8.31 8.15
C PRO A 48 -13.65 6.88 8.42
N PHE A 49 -14.55 5.91 8.19
CA PHE A 49 -14.25 4.49 8.26
C PHE A 49 -14.33 3.86 6.87
N TYR A 50 -13.18 3.49 6.33
CA TYR A 50 -13.08 2.89 5.00
C TYR A 50 -13.26 1.38 5.06
N LYS A 51 -14.35 0.90 4.48
CA LYS A 51 -14.57 -0.51 4.17
C LYS A 51 -13.91 -0.86 2.83
N ILE A 52 -13.78 -2.16 2.52
CA ILE A 52 -13.17 -2.58 1.25
C ILE A 52 -13.87 -1.99 0.02
N GLY A 53 -15.17 -1.78 0.07
CA GLY A 53 -15.94 -1.18 -1.03
C GLY A 53 -15.67 0.31 -1.24
N THR A 54 -15.28 1.04 -0.19
CA THR A 54 -15.00 2.48 -0.23
C THR A 54 -13.51 2.81 -0.19
N PHE A 55 -12.66 1.80 -0.11
CA PHE A 55 -11.20 1.96 -0.03
C PHE A 55 -10.64 2.71 -1.26
N GLY A 56 -9.96 3.83 -1.01
CA GLY A 56 -9.44 4.73 -2.05
C GLY A 56 -10.48 5.63 -2.71
N GLY A 57 -11.69 5.70 -2.15
CA GLY A 57 -12.77 6.59 -2.58
C GLY A 57 -13.33 7.42 -1.43
N GLN A 58 -14.65 7.60 -1.38
CA GLN A 58 -15.33 8.30 -0.30
C GLN A 58 -15.87 7.31 0.73
N ALA A 59 -15.67 7.61 2.02
CA ALA A 59 -16.23 6.83 3.10
C ALA A 59 -17.77 6.94 3.13
N ASP A 60 -18.44 5.84 3.44
CA ASP A 60 -19.89 5.74 3.64
C ASP A 60 -20.25 5.34 5.09
N ALA A 61 -19.26 5.30 5.95
CA ALA A 61 -19.39 5.01 7.37
C ALA A 61 -18.36 5.79 8.17
N TYR A 62 -18.67 6.03 9.43
CA TYR A 62 -17.85 6.83 10.33
C TYR A 62 -17.78 6.16 11.71
N ILE A 63 -16.75 6.48 12.49
CA ILE A 63 -16.62 6.12 13.90
C ILE A 63 -16.45 7.37 14.75
N SER A 64 -16.68 7.27 16.05
CA SER A 64 -16.50 8.40 16.95
C SER A 64 -15.01 8.71 17.17
N SER A 65 -14.72 9.97 17.50
CA SER A 65 -13.37 10.44 17.85
C SER A 65 -12.79 9.72 19.06
N GLU A 66 -13.62 9.35 20.04
CA GLU A 66 -13.23 8.62 21.25
C GLU A 66 -12.77 7.20 20.91
N LEU A 67 -13.58 6.48 20.12
CA LEU A 67 -13.23 5.11 19.67
C LEU A 67 -11.95 5.12 18.83
N PHE A 68 -11.81 6.10 17.93
CA PHE A 68 -10.61 6.29 17.14
C PHE A 68 -9.38 6.51 18.01
N ALA A 69 -9.44 7.44 18.97
CA ALA A 69 -8.33 7.75 19.86
C ALA A 69 -7.93 6.53 20.71
N GLU A 70 -8.94 5.81 21.24
CA GLU A 70 -8.71 4.58 21.98
C GLU A 70 -7.99 3.52 21.13
N TYR A 71 -8.52 3.22 19.93
CA TYR A 71 -7.97 2.15 19.09
C TYR A 71 -6.62 2.49 18.51
N ARG A 72 -6.42 3.74 18.08
CA ARG A 72 -5.12 4.23 17.60
C ARG A 72 -4.02 4.12 18.66
N SER A 73 -4.37 4.31 19.95
CA SER A 73 -3.39 4.22 21.04
C SER A 73 -3.05 2.79 21.47
N LYS A 74 -3.97 1.84 21.26
CA LYS A 74 -3.84 0.47 21.80
C LYS A 74 -3.49 -0.59 20.75
N TYR A 75 -3.78 -0.34 19.48
CA TYR A 75 -3.67 -1.33 18.40
C TYR A 75 -2.81 -0.83 17.24
N PRO A 76 -2.37 -1.72 16.35
CA PRO A 76 -1.67 -1.31 15.15
C PRO A 76 -2.48 -0.30 14.34
N TYR A 77 -1.81 0.75 13.91
CA TYR A 77 -2.36 1.81 13.09
C TYR A 77 -1.30 2.26 12.08
N PRO A 78 -1.65 2.57 10.81
CA PRO A 78 -0.68 2.95 9.81
C PRO A 78 -0.02 4.30 10.14
N LYS A 79 1.21 4.46 9.69
CA LYS A 79 1.97 5.72 9.75
C LYS A 79 1.83 6.46 8.43
N GLU A 80 1.97 7.76 8.45
CA GLU A 80 2.03 8.57 7.23
C GLU A 80 3.07 8.01 6.26
N GLY A 81 2.68 7.83 5.01
CA GLY A 81 3.49 7.21 3.95
C GLY A 81 3.35 5.69 3.83
N ASP A 82 2.73 4.99 4.79
CA ASP A 82 2.46 3.55 4.66
C ASP A 82 1.57 3.26 3.45
N ILE A 83 1.86 2.17 2.74
CA ILE A 83 1.08 1.74 1.59
C ILE A 83 0.09 0.67 2.01
N LEU A 84 -1.17 1.08 2.10
CA LEU A 84 -2.30 0.21 2.39
C LEU A 84 -2.69 -0.60 1.15
N ILE A 85 -3.07 -1.86 1.33
CA ILE A 85 -3.43 -2.79 0.24
C ILE A 85 -4.80 -3.40 0.51
N SER A 86 -5.63 -3.50 -0.53
CA SER A 86 -6.85 -4.32 -0.47
C SER A 86 -6.50 -5.80 -0.53
N ALA A 87 -6.84 -6.55 0.55
CA ALA A 87 -6.64 -8.00 0.64
C ALA A 87 -7.87 -8.80 0.19
N SER A 88 -8.97 -8.15 -0.19
CA SER A 88 -10.19 -8.78 -0.72
C SER A 88 -10.86 -7.86 -1.75
N GLY A 89 -11.88 -8.35 -2.44
CA GLY A 89 -12.54 -7.61 -3.52
C GLY A 89 -11.59 -7.36 -4.70
N SER A 90 -11.32 -6.09 -5.01
CA SER A 90 -10.29 -5.71 -5.99
C SER A 90 -8.91 -5.81 -5.36
N ILE A 91 -8.38 -7.04 -5.28
CA ILE A 91 -7.11 -7.36 -4.62
C ILE A 91 -5.95 -6.55 -5.22
N GLY A 92 -5.07 -6.05 -4.34
CA GLY A 92 -3.86 -5.33 -4.74
C GLY A 92 -4.08 -3.84 -5.05
N ARG A 93 -5.30 -3.29 -4.86
CA ARG A 93 -5.46 -1.83 -4.88
C ARG A 93 -4.65 -1.24 -3.74
N THR A 94 -3.89 -0.20 -4.04
CA THR A 94 -3.03 0.49 -3.06
C THR A 94 -3.52 1.90 -2.79
N VAL A 95 -3.37 2.34 -1.54
CA VAL A 95 -3.59 3.72 -1.11
C VAL A 95 -2.41 4.10 -0.20
N GLU A 96 -1.77 5.23 -0.46
CA GLU A 96 -0.77 5.82 0.42
C GLU A 96 -1.49 6.54 1.56
N PHE A 97 -1.20 6.17 2.80
CA PHE A 97 -1.79 6.80 3.97
C PHE A 97 -1.18 8.18 4.18
N THR A 98 -2.00 9.21 4.22
CA THR A 98 -1.59 10.63 4.27
C THR A 98 -1.47 11.19 5.68
N GLY A 99 -1.66 10.36 6.72
CA GLY A 99 -1.61 10.80 8.11
C GLY A 99 -2.91 11.42 8.64
N ASN A 100 -3.97 11.48 7.83
CA ASN A 100 -5.27 12.00 8.25
C ASN A 100 -5.92 11.11 9.33
N ASN A 101 -6.85 11.69 10.10
CA ASN A 101 -7.66 10.92 11.04
C ASN A 101 -8.73 10.13 10.26
N GLU A 102 -8.43 8.89 9.95
CA GLU A 102 -9.30 7.97 9.21
C GLU A 102 -9.03 6.53 9.69
N TYR A 103 -9.98 5.62 9.52
CA TYR A 103 -9.85 4.25 10.01
C TYR A 103 -10.21 3.24 8.91
N PHE A 104 -9.62 2.04 8.99
CA PHE A 104 -9.67 1.06 7.92
C PHE A 104 -10.21 -0.28 8.39
N GLN A 105 -10.99 -0.94 7.53
CA GLN A 105 -11.56 -2.26 7.80
C GLN A 105 -10.45 -3.30 7.99
N ASP A 106 -10.48 -3.98 9.13
CA ASP A 106 -9.57 -5.07 9.47
C ASP A 106 -9.54 -6.18 8.41
N SER A 107 -8.44 -6.89 8.31
CA SER A 107 -8.22 -8.07 7.47
C SER A 107 -8.54 -7.92 5.96
N ASN A 108 -9.26 -6.89 5.55
CA ASN A 108 -9.55 -6.57 4.15
C ASN A 108 -8.66 -5.44 3.63
N ILE A 109 -8.19 -4.56 4.52
CA ILE A 109 -7.23 -3.51 4.23
C ILE A 109 -6.05 -3.70 5.18
N VAL A 110 -4.89 -3.99 4.62
CA VAL A 110 -3.67 -4.33 5.36
C VAL A 110 -2.49 -3.51 4.85
N TRP A 111 -1.40 -3.48 5.59
CA TRP A 111 -0.14 -2.89 5.13
C TRP A 111 1.04 -3.73 5.60
N LEU A 112 2.19 -3.56 4.94
CA LEU A 112 3.45 -4.13 5.37
C LEU A 112 4.11 -3.15 6.34
N ASN A 113 4.17 -3.50 7.62
CA ASN A 113 4.97 -2.78 8.60
C ASN A 113 6.42 -3.27 8.47
N HIS A 114 7.25 -2.51 7.78
CA HIS A 114 8.62 -2.89 7.42
C HIS A 114 9.67 -2.00 8.07
N ASP A 115 10.91 -2.43 8.02
CA ASP A 115 12.06 -1.69 8.50
C ASP A 115 12.65 -0.75 7.41
N ASP A 116 13.74 -0.05 7.78
CA ASP A 116 14.37 0.99 6.94
C ASP A 116 15.09 0.44 5.70
N ARG A 117 15.12 -0.88 5.49
CA ARG A 117 15.66 -1.51 4.27
C ARG A 117 14.74 -1.35 3.06
N LEU A 118 13.47 -1.04 3.28
CA LEU A 118 12.47 -0.88 2.24
C LEU A 118 11.90 0.54 2.28
N ASP A 119 11.82 1.17 1.12
CA ASP A 119 11.23 2.51 0.93
C ASP A 119 9.77 2.39 0.48
N ASN A 120 8.87 3.15 1.09
CA ASN A 120 7.43 3.09 0.80
C ASN A 120 7.07 3.49 -0.63
N ALA A 121 7.74 4.49 -1.21
CA ALA A 121 7.45 4.89 -2.59
C ALA A 121 7.92 3.81 -3.58
N PHE A 122 9.05 3.15 -3.30
CA PHE A 122 9.50 1.99 -4.06
C PHE A 122 8.55 0.80 -3.88
N LEU A 123 8.09 0.53 -2.66
CA LEU A 123 7.11 -0.52 -2.37
C LEU A 123 5.80 -0.31 -3.14
N LYS A 124 5.33 0.93 -3.25
CA LYS A 124 4.16 1.29 -4.07
C LYS A 124 4.37 0.94 -5.54
N CYS A 125 5.56 1.25 -6.09
CA CYS A 125 5.93 0.85 -7.46
C CYS A 125 5.94 -0.67 -7.62
N PHE A 126 6.52 -1.39 -6.66
CA PHE A 126 6.51 -2.85 -6.67
C PHE A 126 5.09 -3.41 -6.65
N TYR A 127 4.19 -2.88 -5.82
CA TYR A 127 2.80 -3.34 -5.75
C TYR A 127 2.01 -3.16 -7.04
N SER A 128 2.37 -2.22 -7.90
CA SER A 128 1.72 -2.01 -9.20
C SER A 128 1.98 -3.14 -10.20
N VAL A 129 3.06 -3.92 -10.02
CA VAL A 129 3.49 -5.00 -10.92
C VAL A 129 3.64 -6.35 -10.23
N VAL A 130 3.30 -6.43 -8.95
CA VAL A 130 3.53 -7.60 -8.10
C VAL A 130 2.76 -8.83 -8.59
N LYS A 131 3.42 -9.99 -8.52
CA LYS A 131 2.81 -11.31 -8.61
C LYS A 131 2.86 -11.95 -7.23
N TRP A 132 1.70 -12.04 -6.60
CA TRP A 132 1.60 -12.57 -5.25
C TRP A 132 1.93 -14.06 -5.19
N ALA A 133 2.68 -14.49 -4.20
CA ALA A 133 3.05 -15.90 -4.05
C ALA A 133 1.83 -16.79 -3.78
N GLY A 134 1.82 -17.99 -4.36
CA GLY A 134 0.82 -19.02 -4.12
C GLY A 134 -0.56 -18.75 -4.71
N ILE A 135 -0.64 -17.89 -5.74
CA ILE A 135 -1.91 -17.51 -6.37
C ILE A 135 -1.90 -17.64 -7.89
N GLU A 136 -0.83 -18.18 -8.46
CA GLU A 136 -0.71 -18.41 -9.90
C GLU A 136 -1.80 -19.36 -10.41
N GLY A 137 -2.55 -18.91 -11.40
CA GLY A 137 -3.58 -19.73 -12.09
C GLY A 137 -4.89 -19.92 -11.32
N SER A 138 -5.11 -19.21 -10.20
CA SER A 138 -6.35 -19.28 -9.42
C SER A 138 -7.17 -17.98 -9.51
N THR A 139 -8.50 -18.10 -9.40
CA THR A 139 -9.36 -16.94 -9.16
C THR A 139 -9.25 -16.56 -7.69
N ILE A 140 -8.49 -15.50 -7.40
CA ILE A 140 -8.23 -15.08 -6.03
C ILE A 140 -9.47 -14.37 -5.48
N LYS A 141 -9.98 -14.89 -4.37
CA LYS A 141 -11.03 -14.22 -3.60
C LYS A 141 -10.47 -13.41 -2.43
N ARG A 142 -9.26 -13.74 -1.98
CA ARG A 142 -8.60 -13.11 -0.83
C ARG A 142 -7.08 -13.28 -0.89
N LEU A 143 -6.36 -12.25 -0.50
CA LEU A 143 -4.92 -12.26 -0.27
C LEU A 143 -4.68 -12.50 1.22
N TYR A 144 -4.03 -13.62 1.57
CA TYR A 144 -3.68 -13.95 2.94
C TYR A 144 -2.29 -13.42 3.29
N ASN A 145 -2.02 -13.29 4.59
CA ASN A 145 -0.71 -12.83 5.08
C ASN A 145 0.44 -13.64 4.50
N ASP A 146 0.29 -14.96 4.41
CA ASP A 146 1.32 -15.85 3.86
C ASP A 146 1.59 -15.57 2.39
N ASN A 147 0.58 -15.20 1.59
CA ASN A 147 0.79 -14.80 0.20
C ASN A 147 1.65 -13.54 0.14
N ILE A 148 1.35 -12.53 0.98
CA ILE A 148 2.12 -11.29 1.05
C ILE A 148 3.55 -11.59 1.51
N LEU A 149 3.71 -12.24 2.66
CA LEU A 149 5.01 -12.45 3.29
C LEU A 149 5.95 -13.37 2.49
N ASN A 150 5.41 -14.34 1.73
CA ASN A 150 6.21 -15.20 0.86
C ASN A 150 6.47 -14.61 -0.53
N THR A 151 5.85 -13.47 -0.87
CA THR A 151 6.09 -12.79 -2.14
C THR A 151 7.53 -12.25 -2.18
N VAL A 152 8.21 -12.54 -3.29
CA VAL A 152 9.60 -12.14 -3.51
C VAL A 152 9.65 -10.76 -4.14
N ILE A 153 10.44 -9.88 -3.57
CA ILE A 153 10.78 -8.56 -4.07
C ILE A 153 12.27 -8.52 -4.43
N SER A 154 12.62 -7.88 -5.56
CA SER A 154 14.00 -7.56 -5.90
C SER A 154 14.31 -6.15 -5.41
N MET A 155 15.22 -6.03 -4.46
CA MET A 155 15.51 -4.79 -3.74
C MET A 155 16.87 -4.23 -4.14
N PRO A 156 16.92 -3.02 -4.71
CA PRO A 156 18.15 -2.25 -4.82
C PRO A 156 18.58 -1.64 -3.48
N SER A 157 19.70 -0.93 -3.46
CA SER A 157 20.06 -0.11 -2.31
C SER A 157 18.95 0.90 -1.98
N VAL A 158 18.82 1.27 -0.71
CA VAL A 158 17.77 2.23 -0.26
C VAL A 158 17.87 3.56 -1.02
N ALA A 159 19.09 3.99 -1.38
CA ALA A 159 19.30 5.20 -2.18
C ALA A 159 18.67 5.07 -3.58
N GLU A 160 18.83 3.92 -4.23
CA GLU A 160 18.20 3.66 -5.53
C GLU A 160 16.70 3.48 -5.42
N GLN A 161 16.20 2.79 -4.36
CA GLN A 161 14.76 2.69 -4.08
C GLN A 161 14.09 4.06 -4.02
N LYS A 162 14.66 4.99 -3.24
CA LYS A 162 14.18 6.37 -3.15
C LYS A 162 14.19 7.08 -4.50
N LYS A 163 15.22 6.89 -5.30
CA LYS A 163 15.30 7.48 -6.64
C LYS A 163 14.21 6.95 -7.57
N ILE A 164 13.97 5.63 -7.55
CA ILE A 164 12.89 4.99 -8.32
C ILE A 164 11.54 5.49 -7.85
N GLY A 165 11.27 5.46 -6.54
CA GLY A 165 10.01 5.90 -5.97
C GLY A 165 9.68 7.36 -6.28
N THR A 166 10.65 8.25 -6.11
CA THR A 166 10.50 9.69 -6.45
C THR A 166 10.18 9.87 -7.93
N PHE A 167 10.90 9.20 -8.81
CA PHE A 167 10.69 9.32 -10.26
C PHE A 167 9.26 8.93 -10.66
N PHE A 168 8.75 7.80 -10.18
CA PHE A 168 7.38 7.38 -10.49
C PHE A 168 6.33 8.28 -9.83
N LYS A 169 6.58 8.79 -8.63
CA LYS A 169 5.70 9.77 -7.97
C LYS A 169 5.59 11.07 -8.77
N GLU A 170 6.69 11.56 -9.33
CA GLU A 170 6.70 12.73 -10.20
C GLU A 170 5.94 12.48 -11.51
N LEU A 171 6.11 11.31 -12.11
CA LEU A 171 5.35 10.92 -13.31
C LEU A 171 3.85 10.86 -13.04
N ASP A 172 3.42 10.25 -11.94
CA ASP A 172 2.00 10.19 -11.55
C ASP A 172 1.41 11.58 -11.36
N ASN A 173 2.18 12.51 -10.78
CA ASN A 173 1.76 13.90 -10.60
C ASN A 173 1.59 14.60 -11.97
N ILE A 174 2.52 14.45 -12.90
CA ILE A 174 2.45 15.03 -14.25
C ILE A 174 1.23 14.48 -15.00
N ILE A 175 1.01 13.16 -14.96
CA ILE A 175 -0.14 12.51 -15.59
C ILE A 175 -1.45 13.07 -15.01
N THR A 176 -1.54 13.19 -13.69
CA THR A 176 -2.73 13.70 -13.00
C THR A 176 -3.01 15.15 -13.38
N LEU A 177 -1.99 16.00 -13.44
CA LEU A 177 -2.13 17.41 -13.86
C LEU A 177 -2.62 17.50 -15.29
N HIS A 178 -2.02 16.75 -16.21
CA HIS A 178 -2.42 16.74 -17.62
C HIS A 178 -3.86 16.27 -17.83
N GLN A 179 -4.29 15.24 -17.09
CA GLN A 179 -5.67 14.76 -17.13
C GLN A 179 -6.68 15.84 -16.64
N ARG A 180 -6.32 16.60 -15.59
CA ARG A 180 -7.16 17.70 -15.08
C ARG A 180 -7.28 18.84 -16.11
N GLU A 181 -6.21 19.25 -16.73
CA GLU A 181 -6.22 20.28 -17.79
C GLU A 181 -7.08 19.85 -18.97
N HIS A 182 -6.94 18.60 -19.42
CA HIS A 182 -7.76 18.06 -20.51
C HIS A 182 -9.25 18.01 -20.15
N CYS A 183 -9.59 17.65 -18.93
CA CYS A 183 -10.98 17.64 -18.46
C CYS A 183 -11.60 19.04 -18.37
N LEU A 184 -10.80 20.07 -18.06
CA LEU A 184 -11.24 21.46 -18.03
C LEU A 184 -11.44 22.02 -19.45
N SER A 185 -10.59 21.65 -20.40
CA SER A 185 -10.69 22.09 -21.79
C SER A 185 -11.89 21.52 -22.56
N ILE A 186 -12.46 20.39 -22.12
CA ILE A 186 -13.66 19.79 -22.71
C ILE A 186 -14.96 20.43 -22.18
N LYS A 187 -14.90 21.08 -21.02
CA LYS A 187 -16.06 21.71 -20.37
C LYS A 187 -16.21 23.20 -20.69
N ALA A 188 -15.27 23.78 -21.40
CA ALA A 188 -15.29 25.17 -21.90
C ALA A 188 -15.76 25.22 -23.37
#